data_ccbbbf95508c873890f2f6a54d808893
#
_entry.id   ccbbbf95508c873890f2f6a54d808893
#
_cell.length_a   1.000
_cell.length_b   1.000
_cell.length_c   1.000
_cell.angle_alpha   90.00
_cell.angle_beta   90.00
_cell.angle_gamma   90.00
#
_symmetry.space_group_name_H-M   'P 1'
#
loop_
_entity.id
_entity.type
_entity.pdbx_description
1 polymer ?
#
loop_
_entity_poly.entity_id
_entity_poly.type
_entity_poly.pdbx_seq_one_letter_code
_entity_poly.pdbx_strand_id
1 'polypeptide(L)'
;RFEVVTGVQTCALPIYNNDPCPKGWKVPSKEVFAALHIKDVISPELEKNYGFTLSDGTNEAFFPGAGRRSFYTGALTNMNDNEVRPTPWTGYYWSSTGEGKEAYAMDFSFDINGTRAGSSFQGAALQYAAGGMQVRCVKIR
;
A
#
# COMPACT_ATOMS: atom_id res chain seq x y z
N ARG A 1 2.93 -12.74 12.60
CA ARG A 1 2.69 -11.63 13.50
C ARG A 1 3.06 -10.32 12.80
N PHE A 2 2.06 -9.49 12.53
CA PHE A 2 2.27 -8.14 12.03
C PHE A 2 2.63 -7.22 13.19
N GLU A 3 3.86 -6.79 13.25
CA GLU A 3 4.20 -5.58 13.98
C GLU A 3 4.51 -4.51 12.94
N VAL A 4 3.83 -3.39 13.03
CA VAL A 4 3.89 -2.32 12.05
C VAL A 4 4.82 -1.23 12.56
N VAL A 5 5.88 -0.96 11.80
CA VAL A 5 6.65 0.30 11.93
C VAL A 5 6.16 1.25 10.83
N THR A 6 5.67 2.40 11.23
CA THR A 6 5.28 3.46 10.30
C THR A 6 6.52 4.20 9.81
N GLY A 7 6.86 3.99 8.55
CA GLY A 7 7.86 4.79 7.84
C GLY A 7 7.40 5.00 6.40
N VAL A 8 7.25 6.25 5.96
CA VAL A 8 7.06 6.56 4.55
C VAL A 8 8.44 6.62 3.92
N GLN A 9 8.80 5.61 3.13
CA GLN A 9 9.95 5.69 2.25
C GLN A 9 9.49 5.48 0.82
N THR A 10 9.75 6.48 -0.03
CA THR A 10 9.67 6.36 -1.48
C THR A 10 10.94 5.65 -1.94
N CYS A 11 10.90 4.33 -2.07
CA CYS A 11 12.05 3.56 -2.56
C CYS A 11 11.75 2.90 -3.89
N ALA A 12 12.71 3.01 -4.81
CA ALA A 12 12.89 2.04 -5.86
C ALA A 12 13.11 0.64 -5.25
N LEU A 13 12.78 -0.41 -6.01
CA LEU A 13 12.84 -1.83 -5.64
C LEU A 13 13.93 -2.16 -4.63
N PRO A 14 13.62 -2.93 -3.57
CA PRO A 14 14.63 -3.50 -2.71
C PRO A 14 15.45 -4.52 -3.53
N ILE A 15 16.62 -4.10 -3.97
CA ILE A 15 17.68 -5.01 -4.39
C ILE A 15 18.23 -5.63 -3.10
N TYR A 16 18.50 -6.90 -3.09
CA TYR A 16 18.81 -7.81 -1.99
C TYR A 16 19.68 -7.28 -0.83
N ASN A 17 20.40 -6.19 -1.01
CA ASN A 17 21.26 -5.58 0.01
C ASN A 17 20.78 -4.20 0.50
N ASN A 18 19.65 -3.69 0.01
CA ASN A 18 19.13 -2.36 0.29
C ASN A 18 17.67 -2.39 0.74
N ASP A 19 17.31 -3.34 1.61
CA ASP A 19 15.99 -3.34 2.23
C ASP A 19 15.85 -2.07 3.09
N PRO A 20 14.85 -1.23 2.85
CA PRO A 20 14.67 0.03 3.59
C PRO A 20 14.23 -0.18 5.03
N CYS A 21 13.94 -1.41 5.41
CA CYS A 21 13.45 -1.74 6.74
C CYS A 21 14.58 -1.76 7.78
N PRO A 22 14.29 -1.43 9.03
CA PRO A 22 15.29 -1.49 10.10
C PRO A 22 15.71 -2.93 10.38
N LYS A 23 16.87 -3.08 11.03
CA LYS A 23 17.39 -4.40 11.39
C LYS A 23 16.36 -5.22 12.14
N GLY A 24 16.17 -6.47 11.70
CA GLY A 24 15.16 -7.39 12.23
C GLY A 24 13.78 -7.27 11.58
N TRP A 25 13.66 -6.39 10.59
CA TRP A 25 12.46 -6.18 9.79
C TRP A 25 12.79 -6.29 8.31
N LYS A 26 11.79 -6.55 7.48
CA LYS A 26 11.95 -6.63 6.02
C LYS A 26 10.67 -6.18 5.31
N VAL A 27 10.81 -5.82 4.04
CA VAL A 27 9.66 -5.65 3.15
C VAL A 27 8.99 -7.01 2.96
N PRO A 28 7.66 -7.13 3.15
CA PRO A 28 6.97 -8.41 3.00
C PRO A 28 6.96 -8.87 1.56
N SER A 29 6.96 -10.19 1.35
CA SER A 29 6.73 -10.77 0.03
C SER A 29 5.26 -10.63 -0.41
N LYS A 30 4.99 -10.85 -1.70
CA LYS A 30 3.61 -10.80 -2.21
C LYS A 30 2.68 -11.80 -1.53
N GLU A 31 3.18 -12.94 -1.11
CA GLU A 31 2.40 -13.99 -0.42
C GLU A 31 1.88 -13.49 0.93
N VAL A 32 2.67 -12.68 1.64
CA VAL A 32 2.25 -12.07 2.91
C VAL A 32 1.07 -11.14 2.70
N PHE A 33 1.12 -10.29 1.69
CA PHE A 33 0.01 -9.40 1.36
C PHE A 33 -1.20 -10.14 0.78
N ALA A 34 -0.97 -11.17 -0.05
CA ALA A 34 -2.04 -11.97 -0.62
C ALA A 34 -2.84 -12.76 0.43
N ALA A 35 -2.24 -13.04 1.58
CA ALA A 35 -2.92 -13.69 2.71
C ALA A 35 -3.78 -12.74 3.53
N LEU A 36 -3.73 -11.43 3.28
CA LEU A 36 -4.52 -10.44 3.98
C LEU A 36 -5.95 -10.35 3.44
N HIS A 37 -6.85 -10.02 4.32
CA HIS A 37 -8.24 -9.70 3.97
C HIS A 37 -8.72 -8.45 4.70
N ILE A 38 -9.73 -7.81 4.15
CA ILE A 38 -10.30 -6.60 4.73
C ILE A 38 -11.02 -6.96 6.03
N LYS A 39 -10.63 -6.31 7.12
CA LYS A 39 -11.35 -6.38 8.38
C LYS A 39 -12.26 -5.16 8.56
N ASP A 40 -11.74 -3.97 8.29
CA ASP A 40 -12.50 -2.73 8.39
C ASP A 40 -12.01 -1.70 7.37
N VAL A 41 -12.91 -0.79 7.03
CA VAL A 41 -12.66 0.30 6.07
C VAL A 41 -13.08 1.61 6.71
N ILE A 42 -12.12 2.52 6.88
CA ILE A 42 -12.36 3.90 7.32
C ILE A 42 -12.33 4.76 6.06
N SER A 43 -13.50 5.19 5.63
CA SER A 43 -13.65 5.96 4.40
C SER A 43 -13.33 7.44 4.57
N PRO A 44 -12.89 8.13 3.52
CA PRO A 44 -12.65 9.57 3.53
C PRO A 44 -13.85 10.44 3.94
N GLU A 45 -15.07 9.92 3.74
CA GLU A 45 -16.29 10.59 4.17
C GLU A 45 -16.41 10.73 5.69
N LEU A 46 -15.82 9.80 6.44
CA LEU A 46 -15.98 9.70 7.88
C LEU A 46 -14.85 10.37 8.65
N GLU A 47 -13.61 10.22 8.17
CA GLU A 47 -12.43 10.69 8.88
C GLU A 47 -11.31 11.17 7.95
N LYS A 48 -10.48 12.08 8.46
CA LYS A 48 -9.28 12.57 7.76
C LYS A 48 -8.21 11.49 7.60
N ASN A 49 -8.15 10.54 8.53
CA ASN A 49 -7.22 9.40 8.49
C ASN A 49 -7.95 8.18 7.93
N TYR A 50 -8.13 8.13 6.64
CA TYR A 50 -8.78 7.04 5.94
C TYR A 50 -7.79 5.95 5.51
N GLY A 51 -8.30 4.76 5.37
CA GLY A 51 -7.53 3.60 4.99
C GLY A 51 -8.25 2.29 5.30
N PHE A 52 -7.52 1.20 5.16
CA PHE A 52 -8.03 -0.14 5.40
C PHE A 52 -7.35 -0.77 6.61
N THR A 53 -8.15 -1.40 7.48
CA THR A 53 -7.63 -2.37 8.44
C THR A 53 -7.65 -3.74 7.81
N LEU A 54 -6.47 -4.32 7.65
CA LEU A 54 -6.28 -5.65 7.07
C LEU A 54 -5.86 -6.65 8.15
N SER A 55 -6.24 -7.90 7.97
CA SER A 55 -5.97 -8.99 8.90
C SER A 55 -5.47 -10.24 8.19
N ASP A 56 -4.58 -10.99 8.83
CA ASP A 56 -4.18 -12.35 8.45
C ASP A 56 -5.00 -13.45 9.16
N GLY A 57 -6.06 -13.04 9.88
CA GLY A 57 -6.88 -13.92 10.71
C GLY A 57 -6.48 -13.94 12.19
N THR A 58 -5.26 -13.54 12.53
CA THR A 58 -4.74 -13.49 13.91
C THR A 58 -4.36 -12.07 14.33
N ASN A 59 -3.69 -11.37 13.45
CA ASN A 59 -3.21 -10.01 13.68
C ASN A 59 -3.85 -9.06 12.69
N GLU A 60 -3.87 -7.79 13.04
CA GLU A 60 -4.43 -6.75 12.20
C GLU A 60 -3.55 -5.50 12.19
N ALA A 61 -3.61 -4.77 11.09
CA ALA A 61 -2.89 -3.51 10.93
C ALA A 61 -3.68 -2.54 10.05
N PHE A 62 -3.60 -1.27 10.41
CA PHE A 62 -4.18 -0.19 9.61
C PHE A 62 -3.20 0.26 8.53
N PHE A 63 -3.70 0.38 7.31
CA PHE A 63 -2.98 0.84 6.13
C PHE A 63 -3.60 2.14 5.60
N PRO A 64 -2.92 3.28 5.76
CA PRO A 64 -3.43 4.56 5.26
C PRO A 64 -3.56 4.61 3.74
N GLY A 65 -4.58 5.31 3.24
CA GLY A 65 -4.76 5.59 1.82
C GLY A 65 -3.99 6.85 1.41
N ALA A 66 -2.69 6.73 1.17
CA ALA A 66 -1.81 7.86 0.88
C ALA A 66 -1.39 7.98 -0.60
N GLY A 67 -2.08 7.28 -1.51
CA GLY A 67 -1.80 7.33 -2.93
C GLY A 67 -0.43 6.74 -3.33
N ARG A 68 0.07 7.18 -4.49
CA ARG A 68 1.39 6.81 -5.01
C ARG A 68 1.99 7.95 -5.83
N ARG A 69 3.29 7.87 -6.12
CA ARG A 69 3.91 8.70 -7.16
C ARG A 69 3.86 7.99 -8.50
N SER A 70 3.46 8.72 -9.52
CA SER A 70 3.42 8.22 -10.89
C SER A 70 4.81 7.78 -11.35
N PHE A 71 4.91 6.59 -11.94
CA PHE A 71 6.15 6.13 -12.59
C PHE A 71 6.53 6.96 -13.81
N TYR A 72 5.58 7.70 -14.39
CA TYR A 72 5.76 8.49 -15.60
C TYR A 72 6.15 9.94 -15.32
N THR A 73 5.51 10.59 -14.35
CA THR A 73 5.71 12.03 -14.06
C THR A 73 6.39 12.29 -12.72
N GLY A 74 6.44 11.32 -11.82
CA GLY A 74 6.86 11.49 -10.42
C GLY A 74 5.86 12.25 -9.55
N ALA A 75 4.77 12.75 -10.14
CA ALA A 75 3.74 13.49 -9.41
C ALA A 75 2.97 12.56 -8.47
N LEU A 76 2.52 13.10 -7.35
CA LEU A 76 1.65 12.41 -6.42
C LEU A 76 0.27 12.22 -7.08
N THR A 77 -0.22 10.99 -7.10
CA THR A 77 -1.47 10.62 -7.77
C THR A 77 -2.34 9.77 -6.86
N ASN A 78 -3.63 9.69 -7.21
CA ASN A 78 -4.61 8.88 -6.50
C ASN A 78 -4.81 9.32 -5.03
N MET A 79 -4.57 10.59 -4.76
CA MET A 79 -5.02 11.29 -3.57
C MET A 79 -6.15 12.23 -3.95
N ASN A 80 -6.96 12.58 -2.98
CA ASN A 80 -7.96 13.63 -3.17
C ASN A 80 -7.28 14.99 -3.23
N ASP A 81 -6.91 15.43 -4.41
CA ASP A 81 -6.69 16.85 -4.66
C ASP A 81 -8.01 17.41 -5.20
N ASN A 82 -8.50 18.44 -4.59
CA ASN A 82 -9.79 19.08 -4.88
C ASN A 82 -9.91 19.65 -6.30
N GLU A 83 -9.05 19.29 -7.22
CA GLU A 83 -9.03 19.85 -8.57
C GLU A 83 -9.63 18.90 -9.61
N VAL A 84 -10.83 19.20 -10.00
CA VAL A 84 -11.50 18.89 -11.28
C VAL A 84 -11.95 17.47 -11.57
N ARG A 85 -11.36 16.43 -11.01
CA ARG A 85 -11.87 15.06 -11.04
C ARG A 85 -11.55 14.35 -9.74
N PRO A 86 -12.55 13.82 -9.03
CA PRO A 86 -12.27 12.98 -7.88
C PRO A 86 -11.50 11.74 -8.36
N THR A 87 -10.19 11.73 -8.14
CA THR A 87 -9.43 10.50 -8.26
C THR A 87 -9.80 9.60 -7.09
N PRO A 88 -10.03 8.31 -7.30
CA PRO A 88 -10.31 7.41 -6.20
C PRO A 88 -9.15 7.45 -5.20
N TRP A 89 -9.48 7.59 -3.91
CA TRP A 89 -8.50 7.47 -2.85
C TRP A 89 -7.94 6.05 -2.85
N THR A 90 -6.62 5.94 -2.77
CA THR A 90 -5.94 4.66 -2.91
C THR A 90 -4.80 4.52 -1.92
N GLY A 91 -4.46 3.27 -1.60
CA GLY A 91 -3.23 2.92 -0.91
C GLY A 91 -2.45 1.92 -1.75
N TYR A 92 -1.13 2.12 -1.82
CA TYR A 92 -0.21 1.24 -2.56
C TYR A 92 1.00 0.93 -1.69
N TYR A 93 1.33 -0.36 -1.57
CA TYR A 93 2.40 -0.84 -0.71
C TYR A 93 3.26 -1.86 -1.45
N TRP A 94 4.54 -1.56 -1.63
CA TRP A 94 5.48 -2.46 -2.27
C TRP A 94 5.64 -3.77 -1.52
N SER A 95 5.67 -4.87 -2.25
CA SER A 95 6.24 -6.13 -1.78
C SER A 95 7.72 -6.23 -2.19
N SER A 96 8.44 -7.18 -1.61
CA SER A 96 9.81 -7.51 -2.00
C SER A 96 9.89 -8.42 -3.23
N THR A 97 8.75 -8.79 -3.82
CA THR A 97 8.70 -9.71 -4.96
C THR A 97 8.67 -8.94 -6.26
N GLY A 98 9.74 -9.07 -7.06
CA GLY A 98 9.86 -8.46 -8.38
C GLY A 98 9.62 -9.45 -9.51
N GLU A 99 9.30 -8.93 -10.70
CA GLU A 99 9.16 -9.69 -11.94
C GLU A 99 9.58 -8.81 -13.14
N GLY A 100 10.81 -8.95 -13.60
CA GLY A 100 11.37 -8.17 -14.70
C GLY A 100 11.47 -6.68 -14.37
N LYS A 101 10.75 -5.83 -15.09
CA LYS A 101 10.66 -4.37 -14.86
C LYS A 101 9.50 -3.97 -13.92
N GLU A 102 8.82 -4.95 -13.40
CA GLU A 102 7.65 -4.79 -12.54
C GLU A 102 7.91 -5.39 -11.17
N ALA A 103 7.09 -5.02 -10.21
CA ALA A 103 7.08 -5.61 -8.88
C ALA A 103 5.65 -5.74 -8.38
N TYR A 104 5.43 -6.71 -7.51
CA TYR A 104 4.14 -6.85 -6.88
C TYR A 104 3.94 -5.83 -5.77
N ALA A 105 2.75 -5.27 -5.73
CA ALA A 105 2.29 -4.38 -4.67
C ALA A 105 0.93 -4.85 -4.16
N MET A 106 0.65 -4.58 -2.91
CA MET A 106 -0.70 -4.58 -2.39
C MET A 106 -1.33 -3.23 -2.71
N ASP A 107 -2.54 -3.23 -3.20
CA ASP A 107 -3.29 -2.00 -3.39
C ASP A 107 -4.74 -2.10 -2.89
N PHE A 108 -5.29 -0.95 -2.57
CA PHE A 108 -6.70 -0.79 -2.30
C PHE A 108 -7.19 0.59 -2.76
N SER A 109 -8.48 0.67 -3.04
CA SER A 109 -9.12 1.94 -3.40
C SER A 109 -10.52 2.05 -2.80
N PHE A 110 -10.90 3.29 -2.51
CA PHE A 110 -12.30 3.66 -2.33
C PHE A 110 -12.92 3.96 -3.70
N ASP A 111 -14.24 4.10 -3.76
CA ASP A 111 -14.90 4.58 -4.97
C ASP A 111 -14.60 6.07 -5.24
N ILE A 112 -15.11 6.58 -6.35
CA ILE A 112 -14.93 7.98 -6.76
C ILE A 112 -15.47 9.00 -5.75
N ASN A 113 -16.40 8.60 -4.90
CA ASN A 113 -16.98 9.43 -3.84
C ASN A 113 -16.30 9.20 -2.48
N GLY A 114 -15.31 8.32 -2.41
CA GLY A 114 -14.66 7.93 -1.18
C GLY A 114 -15.52 7.07 -0.26
N THR A 115 -16.53 6.38 -0.81
CA THR A 115 -17.44 5.56 -0.02
C THR A 115 -16.90 4.17 0.26
N ARG A 116 -17.31 3.58 1.38
CA ARG A 116 -16.98 2.21 1.74
C ARG A 116 -17.56 1.19 0.75
N ALA A 117 -18.74 1.45 0.21
CA ALA A 117 -19.46 0.51 -0.63
C ALA A 117 -18.74 0.18 -1.95
N GLY A 118 -17.96 1.12 -2.49
CA GLY A 118 -17.16 0.93 -3.70
C GLY A 118 -15.71 0.55 -3.46
N SER A 119 -15.36 0.13 -2.25
CA SER A 119 -13.97 -0.22 -1.92
C SER A 119 -13.52 -1.50 -2.58
N SER A 120 -12.27 -1.53 -3.03
CA SER A 120 -11.61 -2.70 -3.59
C SER A 120 -10.25 -2.94 -2.94
N PHE A 121 -9.82 -4.21 -2.94
CA PHE A 121 -8.53 -4.64 -2.38
C PHE A 121 -7.91 -5.72 -3.25
N GLN A 122 -6.61 -5.58 -3.52
CA GLN A 122 -5.78 -6.60 -4.17
C GLN A 122 -4.52 -6.83 -3.35
N GLY A 123 -4.33 -8.04 -2.84
CA GLY A 123 -3.15 -8.41 -2.05
C GLY A 123 -1.86 -8.49 -2.88
N ALA A 124 -1.97 -8.81 -4.17
CA ALA A 124 -0.82 -8.92 -5.06
C ALA A 124 -1.19 -8.46 -6.47
N ALA A 125 -0.86 -7.22 -6.79
CA ALA A 125 -1.02 -6.62 -8.11
C ALA A 125 0.33 -6.26 -8.71
N LEU A 126 0.52 -6.56 -10.00
CA LEU A 126 1.76 -6.23 -10.71
C LEU A 126 1.76 -4.73 -11.07
N GLN A 127 2.83 -4.04 -10.74
CA GLN A 127 2.99 -2.60 -10.92
C GLN A 127 4.36 -2.27 -11.51
N TYR A 128 4.47 -1.18 -12.25
CA TYR A 128 5.77 -0.71 -12.74
C TYR A 128 6.70 -0.32 -11.58
N ALA A 129 7.90 -0.89 -11.57
CA ALA A 129 8.88 -0.72 -10.51
C ALA A 129 9.37 0.73 -10.33
N ALA A 130 9.22 1.57 -11.35
CA ALA A 130 9.58 2.98 -11.29
C ALA A 130 8.55 3.84 -10.50
N GLY A 131 7.42 3.27 -10.12
CA GLY A 131 6.43 3.97 -9.29
C GLY A 131 6.90 4.17 -7.85
N GLY A 132 6.55 5.28 -7.24
CA GLY A 132 6.81 5.54 -5.82
C GLY A 132 5.60 5.13 -4.97
N MET A 133 5.76 4.08 -4.17
CA MET A 133 4.74 3.56 -3.27
C MET A 133 5.25 3.46 -1.84
N GLN A 134 4.34 3.26 -0.91
CA GLN A 134 4.71 3.09 0.49
C GLN A 134 5.39 1.75 0.74
N VAL A 135 6.19 1.72 1.77
CA VAL A 135 6.79 0.49 2.29
C VAL A 135 6.25 0.23 3.70
N ARG A 136 5.89 -1.01 3.95
CA ARG A 136 5.45 -1.49 5.25
C ARG A 136 6.29 -2.68 5.66
N CYS A 137 7.08 -2.51 6.71
CA CYS A 137 7.98 -3.55 7.17
C CYS A 137 7.25 -4.59 8.03
N VAL A 138 7.64 -5.84 7.88
CA VAL A 138 7.22 -6.94 8.75
C VAL A 138 8.41 -7.50 9.51
N LYS A 139 8.17 -7.97 10.74
CA LYS A 139 9.23 -8.53 11.57
C LYS A 139 9.74 -9.84 10.99
N ILE A 140 11.05 -9.97 10.91
CA ILE A 140 11.69 -11.25 10.59
C ILE A 140 11.55 -12.16 11.81
N ARG A 141 11.04 -13.33 11.58
CA ARG A 141 10.99 -14.39 12.59
C ARG A 141 12.22 -15.27 12.53
#